data_d5bd8a60a5bf747decc6b63fb9877bb6
#
_entry.id   d5bd8a60a5bf747decc6b63fb9877bb6
#
_cell.length_a   1.000
_cell.length_b   1.000
_cell.length_c   1.000
_cell.angle_alpha   90.00
_cell.angle_beta   90.00
_cell.angle_gamma   90.00
#
_symmetry.space_group_name_H-M   'P 1'
#
loop_
_entity.id
_entity.type
_entity.pdbx_description
1 polymer ?
#
loop_
_entity_poly.entity_id
_entity_poly.type
_entity_poly.pdbx_seq_one_letter_code
_entity_poly.pdbx_strand_id
1 'polypeptide(L)'
;MATTNDIKNGAVLNLDGQLWNIIEFQHVKPGKGGAFVRTKMKNVMSGKVVDKTFNAGTKVDFANVDRREYTYLYAEADGYVFMDTSDYDQINVPATTVGDAKNFMLENQTVQMALHDGNPLYIELPASVILEVTYTEPGLQGDRSTGGTKNATVETGYEIQVPLFLEIGTKVKVDTRDGSYLGRISE
;
A
#
# COMPACT_ATOMS: atom_id res chain seq x y z
N MET A 1 -13.99 24.92 6.98
CA MET A 1 -12.72 24.49 7.60
C MET A 1 -12.74 22.99 7.81
N ALA A 2 -11.62 22.34 7.49
CA ALA A 2 -11.51 20.90 7.67
C ALA A 2 -11.31 20.53 9.14
N THR A 3 -11.89 19.42 9.56
CA THR A 3 -11.77 18.89 10.91
C THR A 3 -11.42 17.41 10.85
N THR A 4 -11.14 16.83 12.01
CA THR A 4 -10.87 15.39 12.12
C THR A 4 -12.04 14.53 11.66
N ASN A 5 -13.25 15.08 11.58
CA ASN A 5 -14.41 14.37 11.04
C ASN A 5 -14.29 14.11 9.53
N ASP A 6 -13.42 14.85 8.85
CA ASP A 6 -13.17 14.72 7.41
C ASP A 6 -12.02 13.73 7.09
N ILE A 7 -11.40 13.14 8.11
CA ILE A 7 -10.31 12.17 7.94
C ILE A 7 -10.81 10.91 7.24
N LYS A 8 -10.09 10.50 6.21
CA LYS A 8 -10.33 9.26 5.47
C LYS A 8 -8.99 8.68 4.98
N ASN A 9 -8.99 7.43 4.56
CA ASN A 9 -7.80 6.80 4.00
C ASN A 9 -7.32 7.57 2.77
N GLY A 10 -6.00 7.75 2.67
CA GLY A 10 -5.40 8.52 1.59
C GLY A 10 -5.37 10.02 1.82
N ALA A 11 -6.01 10.53 2.87
CA ALA A 11 -5.89 11.94 3.24
C ALA A 11 -4.46 12.23 3.72
N VAL A 12 -3.99 13.44 3.41
CA VAL A 12 -2.66 13.89 3.85
C VAL A 12 -2.84 15.11 4.74
N LEU A 13 -2.35 15.00 5.97
CA LEU A 13 -2.38 16.08 6.95
C LEU A 13 -1.07 16.84 6.95
N ASN A 14 -1.17 18.16 7.07
CA ASN A 14 -0.02 19.03 7.38
C ASN A 14 -0.02 19.29 8.88
N LEU A 15 0.93 18.70 9.59
CA LEU A 15 1.10 18.89 11.02
C LEU A 15 2.48 19.50 11.27
N ASP A 16 2.50 20.74 11.74
CA ASP A 16 3.73 21.46 12.05
C ASP A 16 4.74 21.50 10.89
N GLY A 17 4.23 21.68 9.67
CA GLY A 17 5.04 21.72 8.45
C GLY A 17 5.45 20.37 7.90
N GLN A 18 5.02 19.27 8.51
CA GLN A 18 5.29 17.93 8.02
C GLN A 18 4.03 17.30 7.45
N LEU A 19 4.18 16.55 6.36
CA LEU A 19 3.09 15.87 5.69
C LEU A 19 2.97 14.43 6.20
N TRP A 20 1.74 14.05 6.56
CA TRP A 20 1.42 12.74 7.11
C TRP A 20 0.28 12.10 6.31
N ASN A 21 0.54 10.93 5.74
CA ASN A 21 -0.47 10.15 5.04
C ASN A 21 -1.26 9.30 6.03
N ILE A 22 -2.58 9.41 6.02
CA ILE A 22 -3.47 8.59 6.85
C ILE A 22 -3.59 7.20 6.20
N ILE A 23 -3.06 6.18 6.86
CA ILE A 23 -3.12 4.81 6.38
C ILE A 23 -4.26 4.01 7.02
N GLU A 24 -4.64 4.34 8.25
CA GLU A 24 -5.80 3.77 8.92
C GLU A 24 -6.45 4.82 9.81
N PHE A 25 -7.77 4.76 9.96
CA PHE A 25 -8.49 5.61 10.88
C PHE A 25 -9.72 4.90 11.43
N GLN A 26 -10.13 5.33 12.63
CA GLN A 26 -11.36 4.84 13.27
C GLN A 26 -12.01 5.98 14.04
N HIS A 27 -13.27 6.27 13.71
CA HIS A 27 -14.11 7.18 14.49
C HIS A 27 -14.74 6.41 15.64
N VAL A 28 -14.51 6.88 16.86
CA VAL A 28 -15.03 6.23 18.08
C VAL A 28 -15.95 7.19 18.82
N LYS A 29 -17.17 6.72 19.10
CA LYS A 29 -18.15 7.43 19.93
C LYS A 29 -18.38 6.59 21.20
N PRO A 30 -17.64 6.86 22.28
CA PRO A 30 -17.85 6.10 23.52
C PRO A 30 -19.19 6.44 24.15
N GLY A 31 -19.74 5.52 24.93
CA GLY A 31 -20.98 5.75 25.66
C GLY A 31 -20.88 6.83 26.75
N LYS A 32 -19.65 7.08 27.21
CA LYS A 32 -19.33 8.17 28.15
C LYS A 32 -18.04 8.84 27.65
N GLY A 33 -18.03 10.17 27.63
CA GLY A 33 -16.90 10.96 27.17
C GLY A 33 -17.05 11.47 25.76
N GLY A 34 -16.09 12.27 25.31
CA GLY A 34 -16.09 12.85 23.97
C GLY A 34 -15.70 11.88 22.88
N ALA A 35 -16.30 12.02 21.71
CA ALA A 35 -15.90 11.25 20.51
C ALA A 35 -14.45 11.59 20.11
N PHE A 36 -13.76 10.62 19.54
CA PHE A 36 -12.39 10.80 19.10
C PHE A 36 -12.12 10.01 17.83
N VAL A 37 -11.01 10.34 17.15
CA VAL A 37 -10.56 9.66 15.93
C VAL A 37 -9.17 9.11 16.19
N ARG A 38 -9.04 7.80 16.11
CA ARG A 38 -7.73 7.12 16.11
C ARG A 38 -7.20 7.09 14.71
N THR A 39 -5.93 7.47 14.53
CA THR A 39 -5.29 7.46 13.23
C THR A 39 -3.96 6.75 13.30
N LYS A 40 -3.63 6.06 12.22
CA LYS A 40 -2.28 5.58 11.94
C LYS A 40 -1.77 6.38 10.74
N MET A 41 -0.65 7.06 10.92
CA MET A 41 -0.12 8.00 9.94
C MET A 41 1.31 7.65 9.57
N LYS A 42 1.64 7.81 8.29
CA LYS A 42 3.00 7.64 7.79
C LYS A 42 3.56 8.99 7.40
N ASN A 43 4.72 9.34 7.96
CA ASN A 43 5.43 10.56 7.56
C ASN A 43 5.92 10.39 6.12
N VAL A 44 5.57 11.34 5.26
CA VAL A 44 5.89 11.28 3.83
C VAL A 44 7.40 11.31 3.58
N MET A 45 8.14 12.08 4.38
CA MET A 45 9.59 12.24 4.18
C MET A 45 10.41 11.13 4.81
N SER A 46 10.10 10.75 6.05
CA SER A 46 10.91 9.79 6.81
C SER A 46 10.41 8.35 6.71
N GLY A 47 9.16 8.15 6.27
CA GLY A 47 8.53 6.83 6.26
C GLY A 47 8.10 6.33 7.63
N LYS A 48 8.33 7.09 8.69
CA LYS A 48 7.97 6.71 10.06
C LYS A 48 6.46 6.63 10.21
N VAL A 49 5.99 5.54 10.82
CA VAL A 49 4.56 5.33 11.11
C VAL A 49 4.32 5.60 12.59
N VAL A 50 3.31 6.41 12.88
CA VAL A 50 2.92 6.74 14.26
C VAL A 50 1.40 6.59 14.40
N ASP A 51 0.97 6.27 15.62
CA ASP A 51 -0.44 6.31 16.00
C ASP A 51 -0.72 7.64 16.69
N LYS A 52 -1.79 8.31 16.27
CA LYS A 52 -2.22 9.56 16.91
C LYS A 52 -3.74 9.58 17.05
N THR A 53 -4.20 10.01 18.22
CA THR A 53 -5.62 10.17 18.52
C THR A 53 -5.96 11.65 18.59
N PHE A 54 -7.01 12.05 17.87
CA PHE A 54 -7.53 13.41 17.87
C PHE A 54 -8.92 13.42 18.49
N ASN A 55 -9.24 14.49 19.20
CA ASN A 55 -10.64 14.73 19.59
C ASN A 55 -11.47 14.99 18.33
N ALA A 56 -12.69 14.46 18.29
CA ALA A 56 -13.59 14.69 17.17
C ALA A 56 -13.88 16.20 17.04
N GLY A 57 -13.88 16.67 15.78
CA GLY A 57 -14.11 18.08 15.49
C GLY A 57 -12.90 18.98 15.66
N THR A 58 -11.71 18.43 15.99
CA THR A 58 -10.47 19.21 16.03
C THR A 58 -10.15 19.73 14.63
N LYS A 59 -9.77 21.00 14.53
CA LYS A 59 -9.36 21.59 13.25
C LYS A 59 -8.05 20.98 12.79
N VAL A 60 -8.00 20.58 11.54
CA VAL A 60 -6.81 20.03 10.90
C VAL A 60 -6.59 20.69 9.55
N ASP A 61 -5.36 20.70 9.11
CA ASP A 61 -4.98 21.24 7.82
C ASP A 61 -4.65 20.07 6.88
N PHE A 62 -5.46 19.91 5.83
CA PHE A 62 -5.22 18.90 4.79
C PHE A 62 -4.37 19.50 3.69
N ALA A 63 -3.33 18.78 3.28
CA ALA A 63 -2.54 19.14 2.10
C ALA A 63 -3.35 18.80 0.84
N ASN A 64 -3.25 19.66 -0.17
CA ASN A 64 -3.82 19.38 -1.49
C ASN A 64 -3.05 18.23 -2.13
N VAL A 65 -3.78 17.21 -2.55
CA VAL A 65 -3.21 16.03 -3.18
C VAL A 65 -3.74 15.92 -4.60
N ASP A 66 -2.82 15.89 -5.56
CA ASP A 66 -3.10 15.64 -6.96
C ASP A 66 -2.86 14.16 -7.24
N ARG A 67 -3.85 13.46 -7.78
CA ARG A 67 -3.74 12.04 -8.13
C ARG A 67 -3.58 11.92 -9.63
N ARG A 68 -2.48 11.30 -10.04
CA ARG A 68 -2.16 11.12 -11.46
C ARG A 68 -1.79 9.67 -11.72
N GLU A 69 -2.03 9.24 -12.95
CA GLU A 69 -1.71 7.90 -13.42
C GLU A 69 -0.29 7.85 -13.96
N TYR A 70 0.47 6.87 -13.49
CA TYR A 70 1.84 6.62 -13.90
C TYR A 70 2.02 5.16 -14.29
N THR A 71 2.97 4.91 -15.19
CA THR A 71 3.43 3.56 -15.50
C THR A 71 4.74 3.31 -14.78
N TYR A 72 4.82 2.22 -14.02
CA TYR A 72 6.07 1.80 -13.42
C TYR A 72 7.00 1.23 -14.51
N LEU A 73 8.20 1.76 -14.63
CA LEU A 73 9.15 1.35 -15.67
C LEU A 73 10.20 0.37 -15.16
N TYR A 74 11.01 0.79 -14.19
CA TYR A 74 12.09 -0.04 -13.65
C TYR A 74 12.58 0.48 -12.30
N ALA A 75 13.31 -0.38 -11.57
CA ALA A 75 13.96 0.00 -10.34
C ALA A 75 15.37 0.51 -10.58
N GLU A 76 15.77 1.52 -9.83
CA GLU A 76 17.16 2.01 -9.75
C GLU A 76 17.71 1.77 -8.35
N ALA A 77 19.01 2.09 -8.15
CA ALA A 77 19.68 1.85 -6.87
C ALA A 77 18.95 2.50 -5.68
N ASP A 78 18.43 3.72 -5.85
CA ASP A 78 17.85 4.53 -4.77
C ASP A 78 16.33 4.67 -4.85
N GLY A 79 15.69 4.11 -5.87
CA GLY A 79 14.27 4.31 -6.08
C GLY A 79 13.72 3.61 -7.28
N TYR A 80 12.59 4.13 -7.75
CA TYR A 80 11.81 3.51 -8.84
C TYR A 80 11.46 4.58 -9.85
N VAL A 81 11.58 4.24 -11.13
CA VAL A 81 11.27 5.17 -12.22
C VAL A 81 9.87 4.93 -12.72
N PHE A 82 9.11 6.00 -12.79
CA PHE A 82 7.73 6.02 -13.27
C PHE A 82 7.59 7.02 -14.42
N MET A 83 6.67 6.74 -15.32
CA MET A 83 6.36 7.61 -16.45
C MET A 83 4.91 8.07 -16.36
N ASP A 84 4.69 9.38 -16.43
CA ASP A 84 3.34 9.95 -16.48
C ASP A 84 2.66 9.50 -17.77
N THR A 85 1.45 8.96 -17.68
CA THR A 85 0.73 8.44 -18.85
C THR A 85 0.19 9.56 -19.75
N SER A 86 0.11 10.82 -19.27
CA SER A 86 -0.42 11.94 -20.02
C SER A 86 0.65 12.66 -20.84
N ASP A 87 1.81 12.93 -20.26
CA ASP A 87 2.88 13.72 -20.91
C ASP A 87 4.17 12.95 -21.14
N TYR A 88 4.24 11.68 -20.67
CA TYR A 88 5.38 10.78 -20.80
C TYR A 88 6.64 11.23 -20.04
N ASP A 89 6.52 12.21 -19.16
CA ASP A 89 7.62 12.62 -18.29
C ASP A 89 7.96 11.51 -17.31
N GLN A 90 9.26 11.29 -17.14
CA GLN A 90 9.75 10.28 -16.21
C GLN A 90 10.19 10.93 -14.91
N ILE A 91 9.85 10.31 -13.79
CA ILE A 91 10.29 10.74 -12.47
C ILE A 91 10.90 9.58 -11.72
N ASN A 92 11.90 9.87 -10.89
CA ASN A 92 12.45 8.90 -9.95
C ASN A 92 11.79 9.12 -8.58
N VAL A 93 11.14 8.07 -8.07
CA VAL A 93 10.47 8.11 -6.77
C VAL A 93 11.32 7.37 -5.75
N PRO A 94 11.70 8.00 -4.63
CA PRO A 94 12.53 7.35 -3.62
C PRO A 94 11.92 6.04 -3.11
N ALA A 95 12.76 5.09 -2.77
CA ALA A 95 12.32 3.80 -2.24
C ALA A 95 11.47 3.96 -0.97
N THR A 96 11.77 4.96 -0.15
CA THR A 96 10.99 5.26 1.07
C THR A 96 9.56 5.69 0.74
N THR A 97 9.38 6.45 -0.34
CA THR A 97 8.05 6.89 -0.79
C THR A 97 7.24 5.72 -1.36
N VAL A 98 7.88 4.87 -2.15
CA VAL A 98 7.22 3.68 -2.71
C VAL A 98 6.85 2.70 -1.59
N GLY A 99 7.75 2.49 -0.63
CA GLY A 99 7.48 1.62 0.51
C GLY A 99 7.11 0.21 0.11
N ASP A 100 6.10 -0.35 0.77
CA ASP A 100 5.65 -1.73 0.54
C ASP A 100 4.96 -1.94 -0.81
N ALA A 101 4.60 -0.87 -1.53
CA ALA A 101 4.02 -0.99 -2.86
C ALA A 101 4.92 -1.77 -3.82
N LYS A 102 6.25 -1.71 -3.63
CA LYS A 102 7.23 -2.46 -4.42
C LYS A 102 6.95 -3.97 -4.46
N ASN A 103 6.35 -4.50 -3.40
CA ASN A 103 6.05 -5.93 -3.28
C ASN A 103 4.96 -6.39 -4.26
N PHE A 104 4.22 -5.45 -4.82
CA PHE A 104 3.03 -5.71 -5.63
C PHE A 104 3.08 -5.04 -7.02
N MET A 105 4.14 -4.28 -7.32
CA MET A 105 4.29 -3.58 -8.60
C MET A 105 5.07 -4.44 -9.59
N LEU A 106 4.56 -4.49 -10.82
CA LEU A 106 5.26 -5.10 -11.95
C LEU A 106 5.64 -4.01 -12.95
N GLU A 107 6.76 -4.21 -13.64
CA GLU A 107 7.18 -3.31 -14.73
C GLU A 107 6.08 -3.21 -15.79
N ASN A 108 5.90 -2.02 -16.31
CA ASN A 108 4.88 -1.67 -17.32
C ASN A 108 3.44 -1.70 -16.83
N GLN A 109 3.22 -1.86 -15.51
CA GLN A 109 1.89 -1.72 -14.92
C GLN A 109 1.60 -0.27 -14.57
N THR A 110 0.32 0.08 -14.68
CA THR A 110 -0.18 1.39 -14.33
C THR A 110 -0.54 1.45 -12.86
N VAL A 111 -0.13 2.53 -12.19
CA VAL A 111 -0.45 2.82 -10.79
C VAL A 111 -0.98 4.23 -10.67
N GLN A 112 -1.71 4.51 -9.59
CA GLN A 112 -2.07 5.85 -9.20
C GLN A 112 -1.02 6.40 -8.25
N MET A 113 -0.63 7.65 -8.44
CA MET A 113 0.32 8.32 -7.57
C MET A 113 -0.28 9.58 -7.01
N ALA A 114 -0.14 9.77 -5.71
CA ALA A 114 -0.54 11.00 -5.03
C ALA A 114 0.67 11.94 -4.97
N LEU A 115 0.46 13.18 -5.40
CA LEU A 115 1.50 14.21 -5.43
C LEU A 115 1.02 15.46 -4.69
N HIS A 116 1.97 16.20 -4.13
CA HIS A 116 1.72 17.52 -3.56
C HIS A 116 2.78 18.47 -4.14
N ASP A 117 2.32 19.51 -4.85
CA ASP A 117 3.19 20.46 -5.54
C ASP A 117 4.26 19.78 -6.41
N GLY A 118 3.84 18.71 -7.12
CA GLY A 118 4.71 17.93 -7.99
C GLY A 118 5.59 16.90 -7.28
N ASN A 119 5.53 16.81 -5.96
CA ASN A 119 6.32 15.86 -5.19
C ASN A 119 5.53 14.60 -4.88
N PRO A 120 6.05 13.40 -5.21
CA PRO A 120 5.37 12.16 -4.89
C PRO A 120 5.21 11.97 -3.38
N LEU A 121 4.01 11.60 -2.95
CA LEU A 121 3.69 11.33 -1.56
C LEU A 121 3.59 9.83 -1.27
N TYR A 122 2.86 9.12 -2.13
CA TYR A 122 2.69 7.67 -2.00
C TYR A 122 2.12 7.10 -3.30
N ILE A 123 2.19 5.77 -3.42
CA ILE A 123 1.63 5.01 -4.54
C ILE A 123 0.32 4.39 -4.08
N GLU A 124 -0.74 4.55 -4.89
CA GLU A 124 -2.01 3.86 -4.68
C GLU A 124 -2.08 2.65 -5.60
N LEU A 125 -2.22 1.47 -5.01
CA LEU A 125 -2.38 0.22 -5.75
C LEU A 125 -3.86 -0.18 -5.79
N PRO A 126 -4.27 -0.97 -6.80
CA PRO A 126 -5.57 -1.64 -6.74
C PRO A 126 -5.68 -2.48 -5.47
N ALA A 127 -6.89 -2.83 -5.04
CA ALA A 127 -7.10 -3.63 -3.84
C ALA A 127 -6.42 -5.00 -3.92
N SER A 128 -6.26 -5.53 -5.11
CA SER A 128 -5.59 -6.80 -5.36
C SER A 128 -4.82 -6.76 -6.67
N VAL A 129 -3.80 -7.60 -6.78
CA VAL A 129 -3.00 -7.78 -7.99
C VAL A 129 -2.84 -9.27 -8.27
N ILE A 130 -2.53 -9.59 -9.54
CA ILE A 130 -2.25 -10.97 -9.96
C ILE A 130 -0.74 -11.11 -10.11
N LEU A 131 -0.15 -12.07 -9.38
CA LEU A 131 1.28 -12.33 -9.37
C LEU A 131 1.54 -13.81 -9.62
N GLU A 132 2.61 -14.11 -10.33
CA GLU A 132 3.01 -15.49 -10.60
C GLU A 132 3.92 -15.98 -9.49
N VAL A 133 3.68 -17.22 -9.02
CA VAL A 133 4.55 -17.88 -8.05
C VAL A 133 5.82 -18.35 -8.79
N THR A 134 6.96 -17.81 -8.37
CA THR A 134 8.26 -18.14 -8.98
C THR A 134 8.99 -19.23 -8.23
N TYR A 135 8.71 -19.39 -6.92
CA TYR A 135 9.28 -20.47 -6.11
C TYR A 135 8.34 -20.84 -4.97
N THR A 136 8.20 -22.13 -4.74
CA THR A 136 7.55 -22.67 -3.55
C THR A 136 8.01 -24.11 -3.38
N GLU A 137 8.00 -24.60 -2.15
CA GLU A 137 8.32 -26.00 -1.87
C GLU A 137 7.11 -26.90 -2.12
N PRO A 138 7.32 -28.18 -2.45
CA PRO A 138 6.21 -29.13 -2.55
C PRO A 138 5.46 -29.24 -1.21
N GLY A 139 4.13 -29.18 -1.28
CA GLY A 139 3.30 -29.45 -0.11
C GLY A 139 3.24 -30.95 0.15
N LEU A 140 3.85 -31.42 1.26
CA LEU A 140 3.83 -32.83 1.61
C LEU A 140 2.52 -33.19 2.31
N GLN A 141 1.85 -34.21 1.78
CA GLN A 141 0.68 -34.80 2.47
C GLN A 141 1.13 -35.48 3.76
N GLY A 142 0.44 -35.19 4.84
CA GLY A 142 0.68 -35.79 6.14
C GLY A 142 1.31 -34.88 7.18
N ASP A 143 1.88 -33.75 6.77
CA ASP A 143 2.47 -32.82 7.73
C ASP A 143 1.43 -32.03 8.54
N ARG A 144 0.19 -31.98 8.05
CA ARG A 144 -0.91 -31.30 8.75
C ARG A 144 -2.26 -31.91 8.40
N SER A 145 -3.08 -32.05 9.41
CA SER A 145 -4.38 -32.72 9.30
C SER A 145 -5.44 -31.87 8.59
N THR A 146 -5.31 -30.55 8.52
CA THR A 146 -6.28 -29.67 7.84
C THR A 146 -5.62 -28.33 7.42
N GLY A 147 -5.81 -27.93 6.16
CA GLY A 147 -5.68 -26.57 5.70
C GLY A 147 -4.37 -25.86 5.97
N GLY A 148 -3.24 -26.55 5.99
CA GLY A 148 -1.95 -25.92 6.18
C GLY A 148 -1.57 -24.99 5.02
N THR A 149 -0.68 -24.03 5.31
CA THR A 149 -0.10 -23.12 4.32
C THR A 149 1.40 -23.33 4.23
N LYS A 150 1.98 -22.84 3.15
CA LYS A 150 3.42 -22.83 2.92
C LYS A 150 3.84 -21.47 2.35
N ASN A 151 5.14 -21.20 2.41
CA ASN A 151 5.69 -20.00 1.82
C ASN A 151 5.79 -20.14 0.30
N ALA A 152 5.48 -19.06 -0.40
CA ALA A 152 5.69 -18.96 -1.84
C ALA A 152 6.28 -17.60 -2.17
N THR A 153 7.28 -17.58 -3.04
CA THR A 153 7.85 -16.34 -3.57
C THR A 153 7.15 -16.01 -4.87
N VAL A 154 6.66 -14.79 -4.98
CA VAL A 154 6.03 -14.29 -6.21
C VAL A 154 7.03 -13.51 -7.05
N GLU A 155 6.67 -13.19 -8.29
CA GLU A 155 7.57 -12.61 -9.30
C GLU A 155 8.20 -11.26 -8.90
N THR A 156 7.61 -10.55 -7.92
CA THR A 156 8.20 -9.32 -7.37
C THR A 156 9.31 -9.59 -6.35
N GLY A 157 9.53 -10.84 -5.98
CA GLY A 157 10.46 -11.24 -4.93
C GLY A 157 9.85 -11.28 -3.53
N TYR A 158 8.59 -10.91 -3.39
CA TYR A 158 7.88 -10.92 -2.11
C TYR A 158 7.42 -12.32 -1.75
N GLU A 159 7.42 -12.64 -0.46
CA GLU A 159 6.99 -13.95 0.05
C GLU A 159 5.61 -13.87 0.67
N ILE A 160 4.73 -14.78 0.26
CA ILE A 160 3.35 -14.88 0.76
C ILE A 160 3.05 -16.29 1.26
N GLN A 161 1.97 -16.42 2.03
CA GLN A 161 1.46 -17.72 2.48
C GLN A 161 0.40 -18.21 1.50
N VAL A 162 0.56 -19.43 1.01
CA VAL A 162 -0.35 -20.05 0.04
C VAL A 162 -0.77 -21.44 0.50
N PRO A 163 -1.89 -21.99 0.00
CA PRO A 163 -2.27 -23.37 0.28
C PRO A 163 -1.21 -24.35 -0.20
N LEU A 164 -1.15 -25.53 0.46
CA LEU A 164 -0.13 -26.54 0.18
C LEU A 164 -0.14 -27.08 -1.26
N PHE A 165 -1.30 -27.03 -1.95
CA PHE A 165 -1.44 -27.56 -3.31
C PHE A 165 -0.85 -26.66 -4.39
N LEU A 166 -0.51 -25.40 -4.09
CA LEU A 166 -0.02 -24.47 -5.09
C LEU A 166 1.38 -24.84 -5.59
N GLU A 167 1.55 -24.71 -6.90
CA GLU A 167 2.78 -25.05 -7.60
C GLU A 167 3.43 -23.83 -8.21
N ILE A 168 4.73 -23.94 -8.52
CA ILE A 168 5.49 -22.91 -9.27
C ILE A 168 4.80 -22.67 -10.61
N GLY A 169 4.73 -21.41 -11.02
CA GLY A 169 4.09 -20.99 -12.28
C GLY A 169 2.61 -20.68 -12.16
N THR A 170 2.01 -20.92 -11.00
CA THR A 170 0.60 -20.58 -10.76
C THR A 170 0.43 -19.09 -10.58
N LYS A 171 -0.56 -18.50 -11.23
CA LYS A 171 -0.95 -17.11 -11.01
C LYS A 171 -1.94 -17.03 -9.87
N VAL A 172 -1.65 -16.14 -8.93
CA VAL A 172 -2.46 -15.98 -7.71
C VAL A 172 -2.89 -14.53 -7.55
N LYS A 173 -4.06 -14.35 -6.97
CA LYS A 173 -4.57 -13.04 -6.60
C LYS A 173 -4.13 -12.73 -5.18
N VAL A 174 -3.52 -11.56 -5.00
CA VAL A 174 -2.91 -11.14 -3.72
C VAL A 174 -3.51 -9.82 -3.30
N ASP A 175 -3.90 -9.72 -2.02
CA ASP A 175 -4.36 -8.47 -1.44
C ASP A 175 -3.17 -7.52 -1.26
N THR A 176 -3.26 -6.32 -1.81
CA THR A 176 -2.16 -5.33 -1.76
C THR A 176 -2.01 -4.64 -0.41
N ARG A 177 -2.96 -4.80 0.49
CA ARG A 177 -2.91 -4.17 1.82
C ARG A 177 -2.04 -4.96 2.79
N ASP A 178 -2.12 -6.29 2.74
CA ASP A 178 -1.44 -7.17 3.70
C ASP A 178 -0.65 -8.31 3.06
N GLY A 179 -0.73 -8.48 1.74
CA GLY A 179 -0.03 -9.56 1.04
C GLY A 179 -0.71 -10.92 1.15
N SER A 180 -1.97 -10.97 1.57
CA SER A 180 -2.66 -12.24 1.74
C SER A 180 -3.11 -12.84 0.41
N TYR A 181 -3.07 -14.17 0.34
CA TYR A 181 -3.55 -14.95 -0.78
C TYR A 181 -5.09 -14.89 -0.84
N LEU A 182 -5.63 -14.50 -1.98
CA LEU A 182 -7.08 -14.40 -2.18
C LEU A 182 -7.64 -15.52 -3.08
N GLY A 183 -6.81 -16.17 -3.86
CA GLY A 183 -7.26 -17.24 -4.73
C GLY A 183 -6.30 -17.49 -5.88
N ARG A 184 -6.51 -18.63 -6.54
CA ARG A 184 -5.81 -19.01 -7.76
C ARG A 184 -6.59 -18.47 -8.96
N ILE A 185 -5.85 -17.94 -9.95
CA ILE A 185 -6.46 -17.53 -11.21
C ILE A 185 -6.41 -18.74 -12.16
N SER A 186 -7.59 -19.17 -12.60
CA SER A 186 -7.69 -20.15 -13.66
C SER A 186 -7.70 -19.44 -15.02
N GLU A 187 -6.97 -19.98 -16.00
CA GLU A 187 -6.99 -19.49 -17.37
C GLU A 187 -8.35 -19.79 -18.04
#